data_31dd24f367be16098690cd0d08e59a79
#
_entry.id   31dd24f367be16098690cd0d08e59a79
#
_cell.length_a   1.000
_cell.length_b   1.000
_cell.length_c   1.000
_cell.angle_alpha   90.00
_cell.angle_beta   90.00
_cell.angle_gamma   90.00
#
_symmetry.space_group_name_H-M   'P 1'
#
loop_
_entity.id
_entity.type
_entity.pdbx_description
1 polymer ?
#
loop_
_entity_poly.entity_id
_entity_poly.type
_entity_poly.pdbx_seq_one_letter_code
_entity_poly.pdbx_strand_id
1 'polypeptide(L)'
;MPTIAPLDLDGHCLYARFLSDIPFFAQADGSIHRLDNGHQTVIAHDGLLSAALTTDGKAVVTGGEDGRVCHIAADGAVTELANIPRKWMTAIASGPGGTVGFASGRTAWVRSSDGKMQEFTQERSVEGIAFAPKGQRLAIARYNGATLIWTGTQAKLVELEWKGAHIGVTFSPDGRFLVTSMQENALHGWRLEDSRHMRMTGYPAKVKDWSWSAKGKWLATSGAPAAIVWPFSGKDGPMGKAPLELGLRGDSMVTAVACHPVEDIAAIGYNDGMILVVRFADQKEVLLRRPGKGAISSMGWDDQGSRLAFGSETGDCGIVDITD
;
A
#
# COMPACT_ATOMS: atom_id res chain seq x y z
N MET A 1 9.48 3.72 27.39
CA MET A 1 10.12 3.35 26.09
C MET A 1 9.12 2.50 25.34
N PRO A 2 9.03 2.62 24.03
CA PRO A 2 8.13 1.76 23.26
C PRO A 2 8.40 0.28 23.56
N THR A 3 7.35 -0.46 23.85
CA THR A 3 7.44 -1.91 24.08
C THR A 3 7.33 -2.66 22.75
N ILE A 4 8.23 -3.59 22.49
CA ILE A 4 8.18 -4.41 21.28
C ILE A 4 7.78 -5.84 21.66
N ALA A 5 6.68 -6.32 21.10
CA ALA A 5 6.31 -7.74 21.10
C ALA A 5 6.83 -8.38 19.80
N PRO A 6 7.98 -9.09 19.83
CA PRO A 6 8.57 -9.69 18.65
C PRO A 6 7.77 -10.91 18.20
N LEU A 7 7.73 -11.12 16.88
CA LEU A 7 7.16 -12.29 16.24
C LEU A 7 8.12 -12.74 15.14
N ASP A 8 8.78 -13.87 15.34
CA ASP A 8 9.70 -14.45 14.36
C ASP A 8 8.92 -15.40 13.45
N LEU A 9 8.75 -14.98 12.21
CA LEU A 9 8.09 -15.75 11.15
C LEU A 9 9.12 -16.06 10.07
N ASP A 10 9.03 -17.24 9.48
CA ASP A 10 9.92 -17.59 8.38
C ASP A 10 9.50 -16.90 7.09
N GLY A 11 10.46 -16.28 6.38
CA GLY A 11 10.25 -15.74 5.04
C GLY A 11 9.77 -14.28 5.00
N HIS A 12 9.41 -13.84 3.81
CA HIS A 12 9.11 -12.44 3.52
C HIS A 12 7.70 -12.05 3.97
N CYS A 13 7.59 -11.09 4.88
CA CYS A 13 6.33 -10.52 5.27
C CYS A 13 5.87 -9.46 4.25
N LEU A 14 4.89 -9.80 3.43
CA LEU A 14 4.35 -8.90 2.42
C LEU A 14 3.38 -7.85 2.99
N TYR A 15 2.71 -8.17 4.08
CA TYR A 15 1.65 -7.32 4.60
C TYR A 15 1.54 -7.44 6.13
N ALA A 16 1.73 -6.33 6.83
CA ALA A 16 1.59 -6.22 8.29
C ALA A 16 0.62 -5.09 8.62
N ARG A 17 -0.55 -5.41 9.19
CA ARG A 17 -1.64 -4.48 9.50
C ARG A 17 -2.41 -4.91 10.75
N PHE A 18 -3.39 -4.10 11.13
CA PHE A 18 -4.43 -4.48 12.07
C PHE A 18 -5.76 -4.67 11.36
N LEU A 19 -6.50 -5.69 11.74
CA LEU A 19 -7.87 -5.94 11.30
C LEU A 19 -8.78 -5.88 12.53
N SER A 20 -9.65 -4.90 12.63
CA SER A 20 -10.50 -4.73 13.82
C SER A 20 -9.68 -4.86 15.11
N ASP A 21 -8.51 -4.21 15.15
CA ASP A 21 -7.59 -4.19 16.28
C ASP A 21 -6.72 -5.46 16.49
N ILE A 22 -6.91 -6.50 15.68
CA ILE A 22 -6.13 -7.74 15.72
C ILE A 22 -4.92 -7.61 14.79
N PRO A 23 -3.69 -7.82 15.29
CA PRO A 23 -2.49 -7.85 14.45
C PRO A 23 -2.55 -8.98 13.43
N PHE A 24 -2.21 -8.66 12.20
CA PHE A 24 -2.31 -9.52 11.02
C PHE A 24 -1.04 -9.41 10.20
N PHE A 25 -0.45 -10.56 9.86
CA PHE A 25 0.74 -10.66 9.02
C PHE A 25 0.51 -11.68 7.92
N ALA A 26 0.82 -11.29 6.67
CA ALA A 26 0.74 -12.17 5.53
C ALA A 26 2.13 -12.38 4.92
N GLN A 27 2.54 -13.64 4.81
CA GLN A 27 3.84 -14.05 4.31
C GLN A 27 3.78 -14.38 2.81
N ALA A 28 4.92 -14.26 2.14
CA ALA A 28 5.02 -14.56 0.71
C ALA A 28 4.71 -16.03 0.36
N ASP A 29 4.85 -16.98 1.31
CA ASP A 29 4.49 -18.37 1.13
C ASP A 29 2.97 -18.64 1.12
N GLY A 30 2.16 -17.62 1.40
CA GLY A 30 0.69 -17.68 1.46
C GLY A 30 0.13 -17.93 2.85
N SER A 31 0.99 -18.05 3.86
CA SER A 31 0.57 -18.14 5.25
C SER A 31 0.12 -16.79 5.80
N ILE A 32 -0.93 -16.84 6.61
CA ILE A 32 -1.53 -15.69 7.28
C ILE A 32 -1.47 -15.94 8.78
N HIS A 33 -0.87 -15.01 9.50
CA HIS A 33 -0.70 -15.06 10.94
C HIS A 33 -1.52 -13.97 11.61
N ARG A 34 -2.27 -14.35 12.65
CA ARG A 34 -3.08 -13.44 13.48
C ARG A 34 -2.70 -13.62 14.94
N LEU A 35 -2.72 -12.52 15.70
CA LEU A 35 -2.47 -12.54 17.13
C LEU A 35 -3.77 -12.15 17.88
N ASP A 36 -4.67 -13.12 18.02
CA ASP A 36 -5.92 -12.97 18.75
C ASP A 36 -6.04 -14.11 19.78
N ASN A 37 -5.91 -13.77 21.06
CA ASN A 37 -5.86 -14.75 22.17
C ASN A 37 -4.83 -15.90 21.95
N GLY A 38 -3.70 -15.55 21.33
CA GLY A 38 -2.63 -16.44 20.91
C GLY A 38 -2.28 -16.28 19.44
N HIS A 39 -1.26 -17.02 19.00
CA HIS A 39 -0.82 -17.03 17.61
C HIS A 39 -1.60 -18.07 16.82
N GLN A 40 -2.29 -17.65 15.77
CA GLN A 40 -3.05 -18.50 14.86
C GLN A 40 -2.54 -18.35 13.44
N THR A 41 -2.50 -19.44 12.68
CA THR A 41 -2.03 -19.46 11.30
C THR A 41 -3.06 -20.16 10.41
N VAL A 42 -3.33 -19.56 9.25
CA VAL A 42 -4.12 -20.18 8.17
C VAL A 42 -3.34 -20.06 6.86
N ILE A 43 -3.50 -21.03 5.96
CA ILE A 43 -2.90 -20.99 4.62
C ILE A 43 -3.97 -20.51 3.65
N ALA A 44 -3.75 -19.35 3.04
CA ALA A 44 -4.69 -18.77 2.09
C ALA A 44 -4.32 -19.06 0.63
N HIS A 45 -3.03 -19.19 0.33
CA HIS A 45 -2.50 -19.37 -1.03
C HIS A 45 -1.31 -20.31 -1.07
N ASP A 46 -0.98 -20.81 -2.27
CA ASP A 46 0.29 -21.45 -2.59
C ASP A 46 1.26 -20.35 -3.15
N GLY A 47 1.63 -19.39 -2.30
CA GLY A 47 2.37 -18.20 -2.68
C GLY A 47 1.47 -16.95 -2.80
N LEU A 48 1.73 -15.98 -1.92
CA LEU A 48 1.05 -14.68 -1.89
C LEU A 48 1.81 -13.66 -2.72
N LEU A 49 1.09 -12.88 -3.54
CA LEU A 49 1.69 -11.83 -4.39
C LEU A 49 1.21 -10.43 -4.00
N SER A 50 -0.02 -10.29 -3.55
CA SER A 50 -0.64 -8.99 -3.30
C SER A 50 -1.70 -9.05 -2.21
N ALA A 51 -1.84 -7.96 -1.47
CA ALA A 51 -2.84 -7.82 -0.41
C ALA A 51 -3.33 -6.37 -0.32
N ALA A 52 -4.60 -6.20 0.04
CA ALA A 52 -5.20 -4.89 0.29
C ALA A 52 -6.22 -4.97 1.43
N LEU A 53 -6.15 -4.03 2.36
CA LEU A 53 -7.14 -3.87 3.42
C LEU A 53 -8.50 -3.52 2.81
N THR A 54 -9.58 -4.08 3.32
CA THR A 54 -10.92 -3.65 2.94
C THR A 54 -11.18 -2.22 3.39
N THR A 55 -12.06 -1.51 2.70
CA THR A 55 -12.33 -0.08 2.99
C THR A 55 -12.92 0.17 4.38
N ASP A 56 -13.45 -0.86 5.03
CA ASP A 56 -13.95 -0.82 6.41
C ASP A 56 -12.92 -1.30 7.46
N GLY A 57 -11.71 -1.68 7.04
CA GLY A 57 -10.64 -2.12 7.93
C GLY A 57 -10.85 -3.50 8.59
N LYS A 58 -11.89 -4.27 8.20
CA LYS A 58 -12.29 -5.50 8.90
C LYS A 58 -11.75 -6.79 8.29
N ALA A 59 -11.21 -6.71 7.09
CA ALA A 59 -10.69 -7.85 6.36
C ALA A 59 -9.55 -7.45 5.43
N VAL A 60 -8.83 -8.44 4.92
CA VAL A 60 -7.84 -8.27 3.84
C VAL A 60 -8.30 -9.08 2.63
N VAL A 61 -8.17 -8.48 1.46
CA VAL A 61 -8.28 -9.20 0.19
C VAL A 61 -6.87 -9.51 -0.29
N THR A 62 -6.64 -10.75 -0.69
CA THR A 62 -5.32 -11.27 -1.09
C THR A 62 -5.39 -11.91 -2.46
N GLY A 63 -4.26 -11.88 -3.19
CA GLY A 63 -4.10 -12.54 -4.48
C GLY A 63 -2.82 -13.36 -4.52
N GLY A 64 -2.91 -14.58 -5.02
CA GLY A 64 -1.82 -15.54 -5.03
C GLY A 64 -1.35 -15.97 -6.42
N GLU A 65 -0.27 -16.75 -6.43
CA GLU A 65 0.26 -17.43 -7.63
C GLU A 65 -0.67 -18.54 -8.13
N ASP A 66 -1.52 -19.05 -7.24
CA ASP A 66 -2.52 -20.09 -7.48
C ASP A 66 -3.72 -19.60 -8.31
N GLY A 67 -3.78 -18.30 -8.64
CA GLY A 67 -4.88 -17.68 -9.38
C GLY A 67 -6.09 -17.33 -8.55
N ARG A 68 -6.04 -17.56 -7.25
CA ARG A 68 -7.12 -17.26 -6.33
C ARG A 68 -7.08 -15.81 -5.85
N VAL A 69 -8.27 -15.28 -5.60
CA VAL A 69 -8.48 -14.04 -4.85
C VAL A 69 -9.29 -14.41 -3.62
N CYS A 70 -8.74 -14.17 -2.44
CA CYS A 70 -9.34 -14.56 -1.17
C CYS A 70 -9.67 -13.32 -0.32
N HIS A 71 -10.79 -13.38 0.38
CA HIS A 71 -11.15 -12.47 1.47
C HIS A 71 -10.87 -13.17 2.79
N ILE A 72 -10.10 -12.50 3.64
CA ILE A 72 -9.68 -13.04 4.93
C ILE A 72 -10.22 -12.13 6.01
N ALA A 73 -11.17 -12.62 6.78
CA ALA A 73 -11.81 -11.88 7.86
C ALA A 73 -10.92 -11.81 9.12
N ALA A 74 -11.24 -10.89 10.03
CA ALA A 74 -10.49 -10.73 11.26
C ALA A 74 -10.49 -11.98 12.16
N ASP A 75 -11.50 -12.85 12.07
CA ASP A 75 -11.55 -14.15 12.75
C ASP A 75 -10.70 -15.25 12.08
N GLY A 76 -10.06 -14.94 10.93
CA GLY A 76 -9.25 -15.86 10.14
C GLY A 76 -10.01 -16.67 9.11
N ALA A 77 -11.33 -16.48 8.97
CA ALA A 77 -12.10 -17.16 7.93
C ALA A 77 -11.63 -16.74 6.54
N VAL A 78 -11.29 -17.71 5.71
CA VAL A 78 -10.85 -17.53 4.31
C VAL A 78 -12.01 -17.84 3.38
N THR A 79 -12.41 -16.86 2.57
CA THR A 79 -13.45 -17.01 1.55
C THR A 79 -12.87 -16.73 0.17
N GLU A 80 -12.96 -17.68 -0.75
CA GLU A 80 -12.57 -17.48 -2.14
C GLU A 80 -13.57 -16.55 -2.85
N LEU A 81 -13.10 -15.42 -3.36
CA LEU A 81 -13.90 -14.46 -4.12
C LEU A 81 -13.87 -14.73 -5.62
N ALA A 82 -12.72 -15.16 -6.14
CA ALA A 82 -12.51 -15.48 -7.54
C ALA A 82 -11.37 -16.48 -7.68
N ASN A 83 -11.40 -17.24 -8.80
CA ASN A 83 -10.32 -18.12 -9.21
C ASN A 83 -10.16 -18.01 -10.72
N ILE A 84 -9.00 -17.56 -11.16
CA ILE A 84 -8.63 -17.45 -12.58
C ILE A 84 -7.46 -18.41 -12.82
N PRO A 85 -7.71 -19.64 -13.26
CA PRO A 85 -6.68 -20.68 -13.34
C PRO A 85 -5.47 -20.25 -14.17
N ARG A 86 -4.28 -20.62 -13.72
CA ARG A 86 -2.99 -20.33 -14.38
C ARG A 86 -2.68 -18.84 -14.54
N LYS A 87 -3.23 -18.01 -13.66
CA LYS A 87 -2.94 -16.57 -13.59
C LYS A 87 -2.38 -16.22 -12.22
N TRP A 88 -1.39 -15.38 -12.16
CA TRP A 88 -0.83 -14.82 -10.94
C TRP A 88 -1.52 -13.50 -10.63
N MET A 89 -2.16 -13.41 -9.47
CA MET A 89 -2.88 -12.21 -9.04
C MET A 89 -1.89 -11.19 -8.48
N THR A 90 -1.25 -10.42 -9.37
CA THR A 90 -0.13 -9.53 -9.05
C THR A 90 -0.56 -8.18 -8.46
N ALA A 91 -1.81 -7.79 -8.61
CA ALA A 91 -2.34 -6.56 -8.04
C ALA A 91 -3.75 -6.77 -7.50
N ILE A 92 -4.00 -6.25 -6.29
CA ILE A 92 -5.29 -6.26 -5.59
C ILE A 92 -5.63 -4.85 -5.14
N ALA A 93 -6.89 -4.50 -5.21
CA ALA A 93 -7.43 -3.27 -4.61
C ALA A 93 -8.83 -3.51 -4.05
N SER A 94 -9.07 -2.93 -2.87
CA SER A 94 -10.42 -2.87 -2.29
C SER A 94 -11.09 -1.56 -2.65
N GLY A 95 -12.33 -1.63 -3.06
CA GLY A 95 -13.16 -0.49 -3.45
C GLY A 95 -14.38 -0.30 -2.55
N PRO A 96 -15.11 0.79 -2.75
CA PRO A 96 -16.33 1.07 -1.99
C PRO A 96 -17.39 -0.03 -2.14
N GLY A 97 -18.16 -0.25 -1.06
CA GLY A 97 -19.30 -1.18 -1.05
C GLY A 97 -18.92 -2.65 -1.23
N GLY A 98 -17.72 -3.07 -0.80
CA GLY A 98 -17.26 -4.45 -0.93
C GLY A 98 -16.82 -4.85 -2.36
N THR A 99 -16.59 -3.87 -3.21
CA THR A 99 -16.03 -4.09 -4.55
C THR A 99 -14.55 -4.46 -4.44
N VAL A 100 -14.12 -5.43 -5.23
CA VAL A 100 -12.72 -5.88 -5.27
C VAL A 100 -12.21 -5.81 -6.70
N GLY A 101 -11.05 -5.16 -6.89
CA GLY A 101 -10.29 -5.17 -8.12
C GLY A 101 -9.09 -6.12 -8.00
N PHE A 102 -8.78 -6.83 -9.05
CA PHE A 102 -7.58 -7.66 -9.13
C PHE A 102 -7.06 -7.75 -10.56
N ALA A 103 -5.78 -8.04 -10.72
CA ALA A 103 -5.17 -8.05 -12.04
C ALA A 103 -4.11 -9.12 -12.22
N SER A 104 -3.99 -9.57 -13.47
CA SER A 104 -2.95 -10.48 -13.94
C SER A 104 -2.60 -10.19 -15.41
N GLY A 105 -1.30 -10.02 -15.68
CA GLY A 105 -0.83 -9.72 -17.03
C GLY A 105 -1.47 -8.45 -17.59
N ARG A 106 -2.23 -8.55 -18.66
CA ARG A 106 -2.88 -7.40 -19.31
C ARG A 106 -4.34 -7.21 -18.90
N THR A 107 -4.86 -7.99 -17.97
CA THR A 107 -6.27 -7.97 -17.62
C THR A 107 -6.46 -7.55 -16.19
N ALA A 108 -7.35 -6.58 -15.95
CA ALA A 108 -7.91 -6.26 -14.67
C ALA A 108 -9.36 -6.74 -14.61
N TRP A 109 -9.77 -7.26 -13.47
CA TRP A 109 -11.15 -7.63 -13.16
C TRP A 109 -11.66 -6.81 -12.00
N VAL A 110 -12.96 -6.56 -12.02
CA VAL A 110 -13.67 -5.94 -10.90
C VAL A 110 -14.82 -6.86 -10.53
N ARG A 111 -14.84 -7.28 -9.27
CA ARG A 111 -15.93 -8.05 -8.68
C ARG A 111 -16.73 -7.14 -7.75
N SER A 112 -18.02 -6.99 -8.04
CA SER A 112 -18.95 -6.28 -7.16
C SER A 112 -19.38 -7.16 -5.98
N SER A 113 -19.97 -6.57 -4.95
CA SER A 113 -20.42 -7.28 -3.74
C SER A 113 -21.47 -8.36 -4.02
N ASP A 114 -22.27 -8.21 -5.09
CA ASP A 114 -23.24 -9.22 -5.55
C ASP A 114 -22.60 -10.38 -6.36
N GLY A 115 -21.27 -10.37 -6.50
CA GLY A 115 -20.50 -11.42 -7.17
C GLY A 115 -20.35 -11.24 -8.66
N LYS A 116 -20.94 -10.23 -9.28
CA LYS A 116 -20.76 -9.97 -10.72
C LYS A 116 -19.35 -9.52 -11.01
N MET A 117 -18.78 -10.03 -12.09
CA MET A 117 -17.44 -9.68 -12.56
C MET A 117 -17.50 -8.90 -13.85
N GLN A 118 -16.64 -7.88 -13.93
CA GLN A 118 -16.34 -7.14 -15.15
C GLN A 118 -14.87 -7.34 -15.50
N GLU A 119 -14.55 -7.45 -16.76
CA GLU A 119 -13.19 -7.64 -17.27
C GLU A 119 -12.76 -6.45 -18.12
N PHE A 120 -11.52 -5.98 -17.90
CA PHE A 120 -10.93 -4.83 -18.59
C PHE A 120 -9.54 -5.22 -19.12
N THR A 121 -9.48 -5.61 -20.39
CA THR A 121 -8.21 -5.91 -21.04
C THR A 121 -7.52 -4.64 -21.49
N GLN A 122 -6.24 -4.51 -21.17
CA GLN A 122 -5.37 -3.40 -21.54
C GLN A 122 -4.44 -3.79 -22.69
N GLU A 123 -3.96 -2.81 -23.44
CA GLU A 123 -2.94 -3.05 -24.48
C GLU A 123 -1.59 -3.47 -23.89
N ARG A 124 -1.28 -3.04 -22.66
CA ARG A 124 -0.04 -3.29 -21.94
C ARG A 124 -0.32 -3.98 -20.61
N SER A 125 0.73 -4.49 -19.98
CA SER A 125 0.61 -5.10 -18.64
C SER A 125 0.01 -4.13 -17.63
N VAL A 126 -0.84 -4.66 -16.78
CA VAL A 126 -1.37 -3.99 -15.60
C VAL A 126 -0.37 -4.20 -14.47
N GLU A 127 0.22 -3.12 -13.99
CA GLU A 127 1.26 -3.18 -12.96
C GLU A 127 0.72 -2.82 -11.57
N GLY A 128 -0.35 -2.04 -11.52
CA GLY A 128 -1.00 -1.65 -10.28
C GLY A 128 -2.42 -1.18 -10.53
N ILE A 129 -3.27 -1.32 -9.51
CA ILE A 129 -4.66 -0.87 -9.53
C ILE A 129 -5.03 -0.18 -8.23
N ALA A 130 -5.93 0.79 -8.28
CA ALA A 130 -6.49 1.44 -7.10
C ALA A 130 -7.90 1.94 -7.36
N PHE A 131 -8.79 1.86 -6.36
CA PHE A 131 -10.08 2.52 -6.43
C PHE A 131 -9.99 3.96 -5.91
N ALA A 132 -10.78 4.84 -6.51
CA ALA A 132 -11.01 6.16 -5.95
C ALA A 132 -11.66 6.05 -4.55
N PRO A 133 -11.35 6.97 -3.62
CA PRO A 133 -11.90 6.91 -2.25
C PRO A 133 -13.42 7.08 -2.21
N LYS A 134 -13.99 7.65 -3.29
CA LYS A 134 -15.44 7.80 -3.45
C LYS A 134 -15.86 7.42 -4.87
N GLY A 135 -17.04 6.80 -4.98
CA GLY A 135 -17.57 6.32 -6.25
C GLY A 135 -16.88 5.05 -6.76
N GLN A 136 -17.26 4.61 -7.95
CA GLN A 136 -16.81 3.35 -8.53
C GLN A 136 -15.80 3.59 -9.67
N ARG A 137 -14.75 4.37 -9.40
CA ARG A 137 -13.69 4.65 -10.37
C ARG A 137 -12.44 3.85 -10.02
N LEU A 138 -11.98 3.03 -10.95
CA LEU A 138 -10.74 2.26 -10.88
C LEU A 138 -9.66 2.96 -11.70
N ALA A 139 -8.47 3.10 -11.13
CA ALA A 139 -7.25 3.47 -11.85
C ALA A 139 -6.40 2.22 -12.09
N ILE A 140 -5.84 2.12 -13.29
CA ILE A 140 -4.93 1.05 -13.71
C ILE A 140 -3.62 1.69 -14.13
N ALA A 141 -2.51 1.36 -13.46
CA ALA A 141 -1.17 1.75 -13.87
C ALA A 141 -0.67 0.81 -14.96
N ARG A 142 -0.09 1.38 -16.01
CA ARG A 142 0.43 0.65 -17.17
C ARG A 142 1.64 1.36 -17.78
N TYR A 143 2.27 0.74 -18.76
CA TYR A 143 3.28 1.43 -19.54
C TYR A 143 2.68 2.64 -20.28
N ASN A 144 3.33 3.78 -20.20
CA ASN A 144 2.94 5.10 -20.72
C ASN A 144 1.69 5.71 -20.06
N GLY A 145 1.46 5.46 -18.76
CA GLY A 145 0.46 6.21 -18.01
C GLY A 145 -0.49 5.39 -17.17
N ALA A 146 -1.69 5.89 -17.00
CA ALA A 146 -2.77 5.24 -16.27
C ALA A 146 -4.08 5.33 -17.03
N THR A 147 -4.92 4.31 -16.90
CA THR A 147 -6.29 4.28 -17.42
C THR A 147 -7.27 4.43 -16.25
N LEU A 148 -8.21 5.36 -16.35
CA LEU A 148 -9.32 5.49 -15.41
C LEU A 148 -10.58 4.86 -16.01
N ILE A 149 -11.24 4.00 -15.23
CA ILE A 149 -12.44 3.26 -15.63
C ILE A 149 -13.54 3.51 -14.59
N TRP A 150 -14.76 3.80 -15.04
CA TRP A 150 -15.95 3.81 -14.18
C TRP A 150 -16.59 2.43 -14.20
N THR A 151 -16.46 1.69 -13.10
CA THR A 151 -17.08 0.37 -12.93
C THR A 151 -18.57 0.55 -12.60
N GLY A 152 -19.45 -0.25 -13.20
CA GLY A 152 -20.90 -0.16 -12.97
C GLY A 152 -21.70 0.67 -13.97
N THR A 153 -21.03 1.32 -14.94
CA THR A 153 -21.68 1.97 -16.10
C THR A 153 -21.08 1.42 -17.40
N GLN A 154 -21.68 1.71 -18.55
CA GLN A 154 -20.97 1.51 -19.83
C GLN A 154 -19.74 2.42 -19.81
N ALA A 155 -18.58 1.79 -19.67
CA ALA A 155 -17.37 2.36 -19.18
C ALA A 155 -16.87 3.53 -20.04
N LYS A 156 -16.92 4.74 -19.52
CA LYS A 156 -16.11 5.82 -20.04
C LYS A 156 -14.68 5.58 -19.58
N LEU A 157 -13.77 5.35 -20.54
CA LEU A 157 -12.34 5.29 -20.29
C LEU A 157 -11.75 6.69 -20.39
N VAL A 158 -10.84 7.01 -19.49
CA VAL A 158 -10.00 8.22 -19.58
C VAL A 158 -8.55 7.79 -19.49
N GLU A 159 -7.79 8.09 -20.52
CA GLU A 159 -6.36 7.84 -20.58
C GLU A 159 -5.59 9.05 -20.03
N LEU A 160 -4.73 8.78 -19.07
CA LEU A 160 -3.79 9.73 -18.48
C LEU A 160 -2.39 9.36 -18.95
N GLU A 161 -1.94 10.00 -20.03
CA GLU A 161 -0.70 9.64 -20.69
C GLU A 161 0.52 10.30 -20.05
N TRP A 162 1.55 9.51 -19.83
CA TRP A 162 2.89 9.97 -19.49
C TRP A 162 3.91 8.87 -19.79
N LYS A 163 4.97 9.22 -20.52
CA LYS A 163 6.02 8.28 -20.95
C LYS A 163 6.72 7.60 -19.78
N GLY A 164 6.85 6.29 -19.83
CA GLY A 164 7.57 5.45 -18.86
C GLY A 164 6.74 4.31 -18.30
N ALA A 165 7.34 3.49 -17.45
CA ALA A 165 6.69 2.33 -16.86
C ALA A 165 6.09 2.71 -15.49
N HIS A 166 4.77 2.83 -15.41
CA HIS A 166 4.05 3.09 -14.17
C HIS A 166 3.74 1.76 -13.48
N ILE A 167 4.31 1.53 -12.29
CA ILE A 167 4.31 0.24 -11.59
C ILE A 167 3.38 0.19 -10.37
N GLY A 168 2.91 1.31 -9.89
CA GLY A 168 1.93 1.41 -8.81
C GLY A 168 1.05 2.63 -9.02
N VAL A 169 -0.12 2.66 -8.39
CA VAL A 169 -1.07 3.76 -8.49
C VAL A 169 -1.82 3.97 -7.17
N THR A 170 -2.08 5.23 -6.83
CA THR A 170 -2.89 5.61 -5.68
C THR A 170 -3.66 6.90 -5.96
N PHE A 171 -4.85 7.02 -5.40
CA PHE A 171 -5.57 8.29 -5.34
C PHE A 171 -5.23 9.06 -4.06
N SER A 172 -5.23 10.38 -4.14
CA SER A 172 -5.30 11.17 -2.91
C SER A 172 -6.59 10.89 -2.14
N PRO A 173 -6.60 10.96 -0.80
CA PRO A 173 -7.80 10.64 0.02
C PRO A 173 -9.03 11.50 -0.31
N ASP A 174 -8.84 12.70 -0.85
CA ASP A 174 -9.91 13.55 -1.35
C ASP A 174 -10.34 13.27 -2.80
N GLY A 175 -9.62 12.37 -3.49
CA GLY A 175 -9.91 11.96 -4.86
C GLY A 175 -9.55 12.97 -5.95
N ARG A 176 -8.85 14.06 -5.61
CA ARG A 176 -8.47 15.12 -6.57
C ARG A 176 -7.26 14.79 -7.42
N PHE A 177 -6.36 13.96 -6.89
CA PHE A 177 -5.11 13.59 -7.54
C PHE A 177 -5.00 12.09 -7.72
N LEU A 178 -4.38 11.69 -8.81
CA LEU A 178 -3.86 10.35 -9.04
C LEU A 178 -2.34 10.41 -9.05
N VAL A 179 -1.69 9.50 -8.35
CA VAL A 179 -0.22 9.40 -8.30
C VAL A 179 0.19 7.99 -8.68
N THR A 180 1.23 7.87 -9.48
CA THR A 180 1.86 6.60 -9.85
C THR A 180 3.32 6.58 -9.45
N SER A 181 3.82 5.43 -9.02
CA SER A 181 5.26 5.17 -8.94
C SER A 181 5.75 4.64 -10.29
N MET A 182 6.99 4.96 -10.61
CA MET A 182 7.58 4.64 -11.89
C MET A 182 8.85 3.78 -11.73
N GLN A 183 9.10 2.94 -12.72
CA GLN A 183 10.33 2.15 -12.82
C GLN A 183 11.57 3.07 -12.90
N GLU A 184 11.40 4.28 -13.39
CA GLU A 184 12.42 5.30 -13.60
C GLU A 184 12.74 6.12 -12.33
N ASN A 185 12.58 5.56 -11.14
CA ASN A 185 12.86 6.19 -9.86
C ASN A 185 12.21 7.58 -9.71
N ALA A 186 10.94 7.68 -10.02
CA ALA A 186 10.15 8.90 -9.90
C ALA A 186 8.71 8.58 -9.53
N LEU A 187 8.00 9.59 -9.06
CA LEU A 187 6.54 9.59 -9.05
C LEU A 187 6.05 10.50 -10.16
N HIS A 188 4.93 10.13 -10.75
CA HIS A 188 4.17 10.99 -11.64
C HIS A 188 2.73 11.09 -11.15
N GLY A 189 2.10 12.23 -11.34
CA GLY A 189 0.72 12.40 -10.91
C GLY A 189 -0.08 13.31 -11.83
N TRP A 190 -1.38 13.26 -11.67
CA TRP A 190 -2.33 14.11 -12.39
C TRP A 190 -3.34 14.71 -11.42
N ARG A 191 -3.64 16.00 -11.61
CA ARG A 191 -4.83 16.62 -11.05
C ARG A 191 -6.02 16.19 -11.92
N LEU A 192 -7.00 15.54 -11.32
CA LEU A 192 -8.05 14.86 -12.10
C LEU A 192 -9.13 15.81 -12.65
N GLU A 193 -9.19 17.05 -12.18
CA GLU A 193 -10.11 18.09 -12.66
C GLU A 193 -9.81 18.47 -14.13
N ASP A 194 -8.54 18.60 -14.48
CA ASP A 194 -8.07 19.13 -15.77
C ASP A 194 -6.94 18.29 -16.40
N SER A 195 -6.63 17.13 -15.82
CA SER A 195 -5.55 16.23 -16.24
C SER A 195 -4.16 16.88 -16.23
N ARG A 196 -3.99 18.00 -15.53
CA ARG A 196 -2.68 18.65 -15.38
C ARG A 196 -1.74 17.73 -14.62
N HIS A 197 -0.62 17.39 -15.25
CA HIS A 197 0.35 16.46 -14.70
C HIS A 197 1.39 17.14 -13.82
N MET A 198 2.01 16.36 -12.93
CA MET A 198 3.09 16.76 -12.05
C MET A 198 4.15 15.65 -11.99
N ARG A 199 5.40 16.01 -11.88
CA ARG A 199 6.51 15.07 -11.75
C ARG A 199 7.24 15.31 -10.44
N MET A 200 7.46 14.26 -9.69
CA MET A 200 8.15 14.24 -8.41
C MET A 200 9.39 13.35 -8.57
N THR A 201 10.57 13.98 -8.57
CA THR A 201 11.86 13.34 -8.90
C THR A 201 12.89 13.54 -7.81
N GLY A 202 14.07 12.96 -7.97
CA GLY A 202 15.18 13.05 -7.01
C GLY A 202 15.42 11.77 -6.22
N TYR A 203 14.70 10.70 -6.55
CA TYR A 203 14.86 9.41 -5.89
C TYR A 203 16.07 8.65 -6.44
N PRO A 204 16.99 8.17 -5.59
CA PRO A 204 18.10 7.30 -6.02
C PRO A 204 17.64 5.87 -6.33
N ALA A 205 16.48 5.44 -5.79
CA ALA A 205 15.90 4.13 -6.04
C ALA A 205 14.39 4.23 -6.33
N LYS A 206 13.78 3.10 -6.73
CA LYS A 206 12.33 3.03 -6.98
C LYS A 206 11.54 3.30 -5.70
N VAL A 207 10.46 4.04 -5.83
CA VAL A 207 9.45 4.16 -4.78
C VAL A 207 8.61 2.88 -4.79
N LYS A 208 8.79 2.05 -3.76
CA LYS A 208 8.08 0.77 -3.59
C LYS A 208 6.91 0.89 -2.63
N ASP A 209 6.98 1.83 -1.69
CA ASP A 209 5.97 2.01 -0.67
C ASP A 209 5.63 3.49 -0.46
N TRP A 210 4.39 3.75 -0.14
CA TRP A 210 3.84 5.07 0.13
C TRP A 210 2.70 5.03 1.14
N SER A 211 2.51 6.15 1.82
CA SER A 211 1.41 6.31 2.77
C SER A 211 0.88 7.73 2.76
N TRP A 212 -0.44 7.88 2.67
CA TRP A 212 -1.11 9.17 2.82
C TRP A 212 -1.28 9.52 4.29
N SER A 213 -1.04 10.78 4.65
CA SER A 213 -1.42 11.27 5.99
C SER A 213 -2.94 11.26 6.15
N ALA A 214 -3.43 11.19 7.39
CA ALA A 214 -4.84 11.06 7.75
C ALA A 214 -5.76 12.07 7.05
N LYS A 215 -5.30 13.31 6.86
CA LYS A 215 -6.05 14.39 6.20
C LYS A 215 -5.72 14.53 4.71
N GLY A 216 -4.93 13.62 4.14
CA GLY A 216 -4.51 13.67 2.73
C GLY A 216 -3.65 14.87 2.35
N LYS A 217 -3.06 15.57 3.34
CA LYS A 217 -2.21 16.75 3.09
C LYS A 217 -0.82 16.38 2.63
N TRP A 218 -0.38 15.17 2.95
CA TRP A 218 0.96 14.68 2.72
C TRP A 218 0.95 13.27 2.13
N LEU A 219 1.89 13.00 1.24
CA LEU A 219 2.20 11.67 0.74
C LEU A 219 3.63 11.34 1.14
N ALA A 220 3.82 10.46 2.10
CA ALA A 220 5.12 9.92 2.48
C ALA A 220 5.50 8.77 1.54
N THR A 221 6.79 8.69 1.15
CA THR A 221 7.28 7.72 0.17
C THR A 221 8.64 7.17 0.55
N SER A 222 8.91 5.93 0.17
CA SER A 222 10.20 5.24 0.26
C SER A 222 11.13 5.58 -0.93
N GLY A 223 12.27 4.90 -1.04
CA GLY A 223 13.14 4.96 -2.22
C GLY A 223 14.27 5.97 -2.14
N ALA A 224 14.52 6.57 -0.96
CA ALA A 224 15.62 7.47 -0.69
C ALA A 224 16.21 7.21 0.72
N PRO A 225 17.37 7.79 1.09
CA PRO A 225 17.90 7.70 2.45
C PRO A 225 17.06 8.37 3.52
N ALA A 226 16.07 9.18 3.10
CA ALA A 226 15.03 9.77 3.93
C ALA A 226 13.66 9.40 3.38
N ALA A 227 12.62 9.41 4.21
CA ALA A 227 11.25 9.42 3.72
C ALA A 227 10.97 10.77 3.03
N ILE A 228 10.59 10.73 1.76
CA ILE A 228 10.26 11.93 1.00
C ILE A 228 8.77 12.20 1.14
N VAL A 229 8.41 13.34 1.72
CA VAL A 229 7.02 13.66 2.09
C VAL A 229 6.52 14.84 1.25
N TRP A 230 5.69 14.54 0.26
CA TRP A 230 5.18 15.51 -0.70
C TRP A 230 3.93 16.23 -0.18
N PRO A 231 3.87 17.58 -0.29
CA PRO A 231 2.71 18.37 0.16
C PRO A 231 1.59 18.35 -0.89
N PHE A 232 0.46 17.72 -0.55
CA PHE A 232 -0.74 17.68 -1.38
C PHE A 232 -1.84 18.66 -0.94
N SER A 233 -1.55 19.53 0.02
CA SER A 233 -2.47 20.58 0.46
C SER A 233 -2.65 21.66 -0.60
N GLY A 234 -3.87 22.22 -0.71
CA GLY A 234 -4.20 23.28 -1.66
C GLY A 234 -4.62 22.75 -3.04
N LYS A 235 -4.95 23.67 -3.96
CA LYS A 235 -5.53 23.33 -5.26
C LYS A 235 -4.55 22.60 -6.18
N ASP A 236 -3.28 22.95 -6.13
CA ASP A 236 -2.26 22.46 -7.07
C ASP A 236 -1.43 21.30 -6.53
N GLY A 237 -1.75 20.79 -5.32
CA GLY A 237 -1.00 19.70 -4.71
C GLY A 237 0.49 20.03 -4.54
N PRO A 238 1.42 19.15 -4.96
CA PRO A 238 2.87 19.33 -4.81
C PRO A 238 3.50 20.24 -5.87
N MET A 239 2.73 20.70 -6.88
CA MET A 239 3.27 21.52 -7.97
C MET A 239 3.94 22.79 -7.43
N GLY A 240 5.24 22.97 -7.75
CA GLY A 240 6.03 24.13 -7.33
C GLY A 240 6.41 24.16 -5.85
N LYS A 241 6.25 23.06 -5.13
CA LYS A 241 6.60 22.94 -3.71
C LYS A 241 7.69 21.90 -3.52
N ALA A 242 8.60 22.18 -2.57
CA ALA A 242 9.59 21.20 -2.14
C ALA A 242 8.96 20.18 -1.19
N PRO A 243 9.39 18.89 -1.23
CA PRO A 243 9.02 17.91 -0.23
C PRO A 243 9.77 18.14 1.09
N LEU A 244 9.31 17.49 2.17
CA LEU A 244 10.10 17.29 3.37
C LEU A 244 10.96 16.04 3.19
N GLU A 245 12.16 16.06 3.78
CA GLU A 245 13.04 14.89 3.90
C GLU A 245 13.11 14.52 5.38
N LEU A 246 12.52 13.40 5.76
CA LEU A 246 12.36 13.00 7.16
C LEU A 246 13.17 11.74 7.47
N GLY A 247 13.83 11.73 8.65
CA GLY A 247 14.57 10.57 9.10
C GLY A 247 15.80 10.24 8.25
N LEU A 248 16.54 11.25 7.76
CA LEU A 248 17.70 11.04 6.92
C LEU A 248 18.76 10.16 7.58
N ARG A 249 19.18 9.10 6.90
CA ARG A 249 20.27 8.18 7.30
C ARG A 249 21.19 7.95 6.11
N GLY A 250 22.46 8.35 6.26
CA GLY A 250 23.42 8.35 5.14
C GLY A 250 23.70 6.98 4.52
N ASP A 251 23.66 5.92 5.33
CA ASP A 251 24.04 4.56 4.93
C ASP A 251 22.83 3.61 4.80
N SER A 252 21.61 4.11 5.01
CA SER A 252 20.40 3.29 4.96
C SER A 252 19.38 3.88 3.99
N MET A 253 18.58 2.99 3.40
CA MET A 253 17.49 3.35 2.49
C MET A 253 16.14 3.11 3.16
N VAL A 254 15.21 4.04 3.01
CA VAL A 254 13.83 3.86 3.42
C VAL A 254 13.15 2.86 2.49
N THR A 255 12.61 1.80 3.06
CA THR A 255 11.95 0.69 2.34
C THR A 255 10.44 0.67 2.57
N ALA A 256 9.97 1.12 3.74
CA ALA A 256 8.56 1.17 4.09
C ALA A 256 8.22 2.47 4.83
N VAL A 257 6.99 2.95 4.66
CA VAL A 257 6.46 4.14 5.34
C VAL A 257 5.02 3.92 5.78
N ALA A 258 4.64 4.38 6.96
CA ALA A 258 3.27 4.33 7.45
C ALA A 258 2.91 5.65 8.17
N CYS A 259 2.06 6.47 7.55
CA CYS A 259 1.53 7.65 8.19
C CYS A 259 0.57 7.28 9.32
N HIS A 260 0.65 8.00 10.41
CA HIS A 260 -0.23 7.83 11.56
C HIS A 260 -1.69 8.17 11.20
N PRO A 261 -2.69 7.43 11.73
CA PRO A 261 -4.09 7.60 11.32
C PRO A 261 -4.72 8.92 11.76
N VAL A 262 -4.12 9.64 12.71
CA VAL A 262 -4.67 10.88 13.28
C VAL A 262 -3.72 12.07 13.13
N GLU A 263 -2.44 11.88 13.46
CA GLU A 263 -1.45 12.95 13.54
C GLU A 263 -0.57 13.06 12.29
N ASP A 264 0.02 14.24 12.07
CA ASP A 264 0.99 14.47 10.99
C ASP A 264 2.38 13.95 11.42
N ILE A 265 2.48 12.62 11.60
CA ILE A 265 3.69 11.85 11.85
C ILE A 265 3.73 10.61 10.94
N ALA A 266 4.90 10.06 10.72
CA ALA A 266 5.05 8.80 9.99
C ALA A 266 6.06 7.87 10.67
N ALA A 267 5.77 6.58 10.65
CA ALA A 267 6.76 5.54 10.85
C ALA A 267 7.55 5.35 9.56
N ILE A 268 8.86 5.22 9.68
CA ILE A 268 9.82 5.10 8.60
C ILE A 268 10.66 3.84 8.87
N GLY A 269 10.55 2.85 8.00
CA GLY A 269 11.27 1.59 8.06
C GLY A 269 12.40 1.57 7.04
N TYR A 270 13.56 1.04 7.45
CA TYR A 270 14.78 1.05 6.68
C TYR A 270 15.21 -0.36 6.23
N ASN A 271 16.12 -0.40 5.28
CA ASN A 271 16.70 -1.63 4.74
C ASN A 271 17.55 -2.42 5.75
N ASP A 272 17.98 -1.80 6.85
CA ASP A 272 18.70 -2.44 7.97
C ASP A 272 17.76 -2.92 9.08
N GLY A 273 16.46 -2.78 8.90
CA GLY A 273 15.44 -3.17 9.88
C GLY A 273 15.14 -2.13 10.96
N MET A 274 15.76 -0.96 10.93
CA MET A 274 15.46 0.13 11.85
C MET A 274 14.07 0.71 11.60
N ILE A 275 13.40 1.19 12.64
CA ILE A 275 12.13 1.92 12.54
C ILE A 275 12.23 3.20 13.36
N LEU A 276 11.97 4.32 12.71
CA LEU A 276 11.79 5.64 13.35
C LEU A 276 10.35 6.10 13.24
N VAL A 277 9.93 6.94 14.17
CA VAL A 277 8.75 7.80 13.99
C VAL A 277 9.21 9.24 13.92
N VAL A 278 8.71 9.97 12.93
CA VAL A 278 9.11 11.36 12.69
C VAL A 278 7.88 12.25 12.55
N ARG A 279 7.87 13.37 13.26
CA ARG A 279 6.81 14.38 13.20
C ARG A 279 7.10 15.39 12.09
N PHE A 280 6.11 15.71 11.26
CA PHE A 280 6.31 16.55 10.08
C PHE A 280 6.60 18.01 10.42
N ALA A 281 6.01 18.53 11.51
CA ALA A 281 6.07 19.96 11.85
C ALA A 281 7.47 20.44 12.26
N ASP A 282 8.20 19.64 13.01
CA ASP A 282 9.50 19.99 13.61
C ASP A 282 10.59 18.94 13.37
N GLN A 283 10.28 17.90 12.62
CA GLN A 283 11.17 16.79 12.27
C GLN A 283 11.76 16.05 13.48
N LYS A 284 11.09 16.15 14.65
CA LYS A 284 11.49 15.36 15.82
C LYS A 284 11.33 13.87 15.56
N GLU A 285 12.39 13.14 15.92
CA GLU A 285 12.52 11.70 15.70
C GLU A 285 12.43 10.92 17.02
N VAL A 286 11.78 9.78 16.97
CA VAL A 286 11.75 8.78 18.04
C VAL A 286 12.18 7.45 17.43
N LEU A 287 13.19 6.81 18.03
CA LEU A 287 13.60 5.46 17.66
C LEU A 287 12.61 4.47 18.26
N LEU A 288 11.86 3.76 17.40
CA LEU A 288 10.98 2.68 17.82
C LEU A 288 11.70 1.33 17.87
N ARG A 289 12.51 1.06 16.85
CA ARG A 289 13.25 -0.20 16.71
C ARG A 289 14.66 0.05 16.21
N ARG A 290 15.64 -0.55 16.90
CA ARG A 290 17.05 -0.56 16.44
C ARG A 290 17.18 -1.41 15.17
N PRO A 291 18.28 -1.25 14.38
CA PRO A 291 18.58 -2.16 13.29
C PRO A 291 18.43 -3.62 13.69
N GLY A 292 17.84 -4.42 12.84
CA GLY A 292 17.48 -5.81 13.05
C GLY A 292 17.80 -6.69 11.85
N LYS A 293 17.05 -7.77 11.67
CA LYS A 293 17.24 -8.68 10.54
C LYS A 293 16.33 -8.29 9.38
N GLY A 294 16.93 -8.07 8.21
CA GLY A 294 16.22 -7.80 6.96
C GLY A 294 15.59 -6.41 6.87
N ALA A 295 15.36 -5.98 5.64
CA ALA A 295 14.68 -4.72 5.35
C ALA A 295 13.22 -4.75 5.85
N ILE A 296 12.74 -3.63 6.39
CA ILE A 296 11.31 -3.50 6.70
C ILE A 296 10.53 -3.51 5.38
N SER A 297 9.63 -4.47 5.23
CA SER A 297 8.84 -4.69 4.01
C SER A 297 7.42 -4.16 4.11
N SER A 298 6.85 -4.13 5.30
CA SER A 298 5.48 -3.63 5.52
C SER A 298 5.30 -3.10 6.93
N MET A 299 4.52 -2.03 7.06
CA MET A 299 4.14 -1.45 8.36
C MET A 299 2.70 -0.93 8.33
N GLY A 300 2.02 -0.99 9.46
CA GLY A 300 0.69 -0.41 9.60
C GLY A 300 0.32 -0.10 11.04
N TRP A 301 -0.29 1.06 11.25
CA TRP A 301 -0.83 1.47 12.54
C TRP A 301 -2.18 0.82 12.81
N ASP A 302 -2.52 0.64 14.08
CA ASP A 302 -3.90 0.43 14.49
C ASP A 302 -4.73 1.72 14.31
N ASP A 303 -6.04 1.65 14.42
CA ASP A 303 -6.94 2.79 14.17
C ASP A 303 -6.73 3.96 15.15
N GLN A 304 -6.19 3.69 16.33
CA GLN A 304 -5.88 4.70 17.35
C GLN A 304 -4.50 5.33 17.15
N GLY A 305 -3.62 4.67 16.38
CA GLY A 305 -2.22 5.07 16.22
C GLY A 305 -1.35 4.76 17.45
N SER A 306 -1.83 3.90 18.31
CA SER A 306 -1.11 3.51 19.54
C SER A 306 -0.15 2.35 19.33
N ARG A 307 -0.42 1.49 18.34
CA ARG A 307 0.39 0.32 18.01
C ARG A 307 0.75 0.30 16.54
N LEU A 308 1.98 -0.09 16.26
CA LEU A 308 2.51 -0.27 14.91
C LEU A 308 2.86 -1.75 14.69
N ALA A 309 2.21 -2.41 13.75
CA ALA A 309 2.65 -3.69 13.23
C ALA A 309 3.75 -3.48 12.20
N PHE A 310 4.80 -4.30 12.22
CA PHE A 310 5.86 -4.28 11.20
C PHE A 310 6.25 -5.70 10.80
N GLY A 311 6.70 -5.84 9.57
CA GLY A 311 7.29 -7.08 9.05
C GLY A 311 8.52 -6.78 8.19
N SER A 312 9.42 -7.73 8.08
CA SER A 312 10.65 -7.63 7.30
C SER A 312 10.71 -8.66 6.17
N GLU A 313 11.65 -8.46 5.26
CA GLU A 313 11.94 -9.42 4.17
C GLU A 313 12.46 -10.79 4.66
N THR A 314 12.83 -10.90 5.92
CA THR A 314 13.36 -12.15 6.52
C THR A 314 12.44 -12.74 7.60
N GLY A 315 11.21 -12.22 7.75
CA GLY A 315 10.25 -12.72 8.74
C GLY A 315 10.41 -12.16 10.15
N ASP A 316 11.36 -11.25 10.38
CA ASP A 316 11.47 -10.52 11.65
C ASP A 316 10.33 -9.50 11.74
N CYS A 317 9.25 -9.90 12.41
CA CYS A 317 8.00 -9.18 12.54
C CYS A 317 7.76 -8.75 13.98
N GLY A 318 6.74 -7.96 14.21
CA GLY A 318 6.34 -7.59 15.57
C GLY A 318 5.36 -6.45 15.65
N ILE A 319 5.04 -6.10 16.90
CA ILE A 319 4.16 -5.00 17.25
C ILE A 319 4.94 -4.07 18.17
N VAL A 320 4.95 -2.79 17.87
CA VAL A 320 5.49 -1.74 18.73
C VAL A 320 4.32 -1.02 19.38
N ASP A 321 4.26 -1.02 20.71
CA ASP A 321 3.33 -0.22 21.49
C ASP A 321 4.02 1.09 21.90
N ILE A 322 3.39 2.23 21.61
CA ILE A 322 3.93 3.56 21.92
C ILE A 322 3.20 4.26 23.06
N THR A 323 2.26 3.58 23.72
CA THR A 323 1.48 4.14 24.85
C THR A 323 2.23 4.11 26.18
N ASP A 324 3.35 3.38 26.28
CA ASP A 324 4.17 3.20 27.49
C ASP A 324 5.31 4.25 27.66
#